data_548ef9a73fb8795f9447c7e648a1ff6e
#
_entry.id   548ef9a73fb8795f9447c7e648a1ff6e
#
_cell.length_a   1.000
_cell.length_b   1.000
_cell.length_c   1.000
_cell.angle_alpha   90.00
_cell.angle_beta   90.00
_cell.angle_gamma   90.00
#
_symmetry.space_group_name_H-M   'P 1'
#
loop_
_entity.id
_entity.type
_entity.pdbx_description
1 polymer ?
#
loop_
_entity_poly.entity_id
_entity_poly.type
_entity_poly.pdbx_seq_one_letter_code
_entity_poly.pdbx_strand_id
1 'polypeptide(L)'
;MTRYTLRALAAQWRIWSATVAVLALAAVLVDVCLTHRFAVTRPEVVAAARAVGVGPAELEASGTSVYVYSAFTAIPVVAIVGRSCVQALRTSWAGWRLAGASPRQVLVGVVTTVAVLGLVACAPGVLVALAVDQPFSSVLTRMASARMGRIEVVATPAAIALTVGSVVGIAVLGAIGPAREAVRTPAVEAVRGAPAPVPRPGRRMGAVRWILTGLWALICVGQLLVTLLIEPGARDAGGLPAGGGQAMMAALLLAVLAVLLAPVLVPGLLRAWSAPLAALGGPWLLARRSALWRSALAASAVGLLALSFSFTAALMTALGTGRAVVAAAHLHIDLNQVDTLVMAAILGTMALLGSVAVVAMTSRSREQEVAVLRCAGTTIGRLRGQVVIEAGLYVGTALIISLVPLVVVTIGEALFYSRAGLPFLPSPALGPLGLVALASFVALAAVLSAPVRRAHRAPVGPALAAQ
;
A
#
# COMPACT_ATOMS: atom_id res chain seq x y z
N MET A 1 17.15 24.84 15.45
CA MET A 1 15.94 24.14 15.00
C MET A 1 16.06 22.61 15.08
N THR A 2 17.13 22.00 14.61
CA THR A 2 17.34 20.52 14.64
C THR A 2 17.20 19.87 16.03
N ARG A 3 17.72 20.49 17.10
CA ARG A 3 17.56 19.97 18.48
C ARG A 3 16.10 19.96 18.97
N TYR A 4 15.30 20.93 18.56
CA TYR A 4 13.87 21.01 18.90
C TYR A 4 13.06 19.95 18.13
N THR A 5 13.37 19.73 16.85
CA THR A 5 12.73 18.66 16.06
C THR A 5 13.01 17.29 16.63
N LEU A 6 14.25 17.01 17.02
CA LEU A 6 14.64 15.72 17.63
C LEU A 6 13.95 15.50 19.00
N ARG A 7 13.84 16.52 19.83
CA ARG A 7 13.10 16.43 21.12
C ARG A 7 11.60 16.23 20.90
N ALA A 8 11.00 16.91 19.94
CA ALA A 8 9.59 16.75 19.58
C ALA A 8 9.32 15.33 19.01
N LEU A 9 10.25 14.79 18.22
CA LEU A 9 10.22 13.42 17.74
C LEU A 9 10.28 12.42 18.91
N ALA A 10 11.22 12.58 19.83
CA ALA A 10 11.36 11.70 20.99
C ALA A 10 10.11 11.73 21.90
N ALA A 11 9.50 12.90 22.10
CA ALA A 11 8.28 13.03 22.89
C ALA A 11 7.05 12.36 22.29
N GLN A 12 7.04 12.14 20.98
CA GLN A 12 5.91 11.57 20.24
C GLN A 12 6.25 10.24 19.56
N TRP A 13 7.22 9.49 20.08
CA TRP A 13 7.74 8.27 19.46
C TRP A 13 6.67 7.24 19.06
N ARG A 14 5.55 7.16 19.82
CA ARG A 14 4.43 6.25 19.53
C ARG A 14 3.72 6.55 18.20
N ILE A 15 3.71 7.82 17.77
CA ILE A 15 3.12 8.21 16.47
C ILE A 15 4.08 7.82 15.35
N TRP A 16 5.39 8.01 15.60
CA TRP A 16 6.43 7.78 14.62
C TRP A 16 6.78 6.30 14.44
N SER A 17 6.60 5.48 15.48
CA SER A 17 6.96 4.05 15.42
C SER A 17 6.25 3.33 14.27
N ALA A 18 4.97 3.61 14.04
CA ALA A 18 4.22 3.04 12.92
C ALA A 18 4.77 3.52 11.55
N THR A 19 5.12 4.82 11.45
CA THR A 19 5.74 5.38 10.23
C THR A 19 7.09 4.75 9.97
N VAL A 20 7.95 4.69 10.99
CA VAL A 20 9.30 4.09 10.90
C VAL A 20 9.20 2.62 10.51
N ALA A 21 8.29 1.85 11.11
CA ALA A 21 8.10 0.44 10.77
C ALA A 21 7.73 0.22 9.30
N VAL A 22 6.80 1.03 8.76
CA VAL A 22 6.40 0.92 7.34
C VAL A 22 7.50 1.38 6.40
N LEU A 23 8.19 2.48 6.72
CA LEU A 23 9.32 2.95 5.91
C LEU A 23 10.50 1.97 5.97
N ALA A 24 10.75 1.32 7.10
CA ALA A 24 11.76 0.27 7.23
C ALA A 24 11.39 -0.95 6.37
N LEU A 25 10.13 -1.39 6.39
CA LEU A 25 9.67 -2.48 5.53
C LEU A 25 9.77 -2.12 4.05
N ALA A 26 9.46 -0.86 3.69
CA ALA A 26 9.66 -0.36 2.33
C ALA A 26 11.15 -0.40 1.93
N ALA A 27 12.05 -0.04 2.87
CA ALA A 27 13.48 -0.11 2.63
C ALA A 27 13.94 -1.57 2.45
N VAL A 28 13.45 -2.53 3.26
CA VAL A 28 13.72 -3.96 3.05
C VAL A 28 13.34 -4.37 1.62
N LEU A 29 12.09 -4.10 1.23
CA LEU A 29 11.59 -4.52 -0.07
C LEU A 29 12.38 -3.92 -1.23
N VAL A 30 12.64 -2.61 -1.17
CA VAL A 30 13.39 -1.90 -2.24
C VAL A 30 14.83 -2.39 -2.29
N ASP A 31 15.48 -2.59 -1.14
CA ASP A 31 16.87 -3.03 -1.07
C ASP A 31 17.05 -4.43 -1.63
N VAL A 32 16.23 -5.37 -1.20
CA VAL A 32 16.25 -6.77 -1.67
C VAL A 32 16.04 -6.84 -3.19
N CYS A 33 15.09 -6.06 -3.73
CA CYS A 33 14.84 -6.02 -5.16
C CYS A 33 15.99 -5.39 -5.94
N LEU A 34 16.58 -4.30 -5.45
CA LEU A 34 17.74 -3.65 -6.09
C LEU A 34 18.97 -4.54 -6.03
N THR A 35 19.24 -5.14 -4.87
CA THR A 35 20.39 -6.05 -4.68
C THR A 35 20.28 -7.26 -5.60
N HIS A 36 19.08 -7.87 -5.72
CA HIS A 36 18.82 -8.92 -6.70
C HIS A 36 19.04 -8.43 -8.13
N ARG A 37 18.49 -7.27 -8.49
CA ARG A 37 18.68 -6.68 -9.83
C ARG A 37 20.16 -6.47 -10.18
N PHE A 38 20.96 -5.99 -9.23
CA PHE A 38 22.42 -5.87 -9.43
C PHE A 38 23.13 -7.22 -9.50
N ALA A 39 22.68 -8.22 -8.75
CA ALA A 39 23.25 -9.57 -8.80
C ALA A 39 23.06 -10.22 -10.17
N VAL A 40 21.86 -10.15 -10.75
CA VAL A 40 21.50 -10.77 -12.04
C VAL A 40 22.27 -10.15 -13.23
N THR A 41 22.77 -8.91 -13.11
CA THR A 41 23.54 -8.24 -14.17
C THR A 41 25.04 -8.52 -14.12
N ARG A 42 25.53 -9.29 -13.14
CA ARG A 42 26.95 -9.63 -13.05
C ARG A 42 27.35 -10.58 -14.18
N PRO A 43 28.55 -10.36 -14.82
CA PRO A 43 29.02 -11.18 -15.94
C PRO A 43 29.07 -12.69 -15.59
N GLU A 44 29.45 -13.02 -14.36
CA GLU A 44 29.56 -14.39 -13.85
C GLU A 44 28.21 -15.09 -13.80
N VAL A 45 27.16 -14.37 -13.33
CA VAL A 45 25.80 -14.88 -13.23
C VAL A 45 25.20 -15.06 -14.63
N VAL A 46 25.45 -14.12 -15.53
CA VAL A 46 25.02 -14.20 -16.94
C VAL A 46 25.69 -15.37 -17.65
N ALA A 47 26.99 -15.62 -17.38
CA ALA A 47 27.69 -16.78 -17.94
C ALA A 47 27.13 -18.12 -17.40
N ALA A 48 26.86 -18.21 -16.08
CA ALA A 48 26.23 -19.38 -15.46
C ALA A 48 24.81 -19.63 -15.99
N ALA A 49 24.02 -18.58 -16.20
CA ALA A 49 22.68 -18.68 -16.79
C ALA A 49 22.73 -19.27 -18.22
N ARG A 50 23.64 -18.79 -19.05
CA ARG A 50 23.85 -19.31 -20.42
C ARG A 50 24.24 -20.79 -20.41
N ALA A 51 25.06 -21.23 -19.46
CA ALA A 51 25.47 -22.62 -19.32
C ALA A 51 24.33 -23.57 -19.03
N VAL A 52 23.25 -23.10 -18.39
CA VAL A 52 22.01 -23.88 -18.09
C VAL A 52 20.89 -23.61 -19.10
N GLY A 53 21.16 -22.87 -20.19
CA GLY A 53 20.21 -22.60 -21.27
C GLY A 53 19.22 -21.47 -20.95
N VAL A 54 19.47 -20.65 -19.92
CA VAL A 54 18.68 -19.46 -19.61
C VAL A 54 19.25 -18.26 -20.37
N GLY A 55 18.41 -17.62 -21.18
CA GLY A 55 18.79 -16.42 -21.92
C GLY A 55 19.07 -15.23 -20.99
N PRO A 56 20.07 -14.36 -21.28
CA PRO A 56 20.32 -13.18 -20.46
C PRO A 56 19.09 -12.25 -20.38
N ALA A 57 18.32 -12.15 -21.46
CA ALA A 57 17.07 -11.35 -21.48
C ALA A 57 16.01 -11.92 -20.54
N GLU A 58 15.90 -13.23 -20.38
CA GLU A 58 14.96 -13.92 -19.51
C GLU A 58 15.29 -13.69 -18.02
N LEU A 59 16.60 -13.74 -17.71
CA LEU A 59 17.11 -13.46 -16.38
C LEU A 59 16.92 -11.98 -16.00
N GLU A 60 17.20 -11.06 -16.93
CA GLU A 60 16.96 -9.63 -16.73
C GLU A 60 15.47 -9.30 -16.61
N ALA A 61 14.62 -9.95 -17.37
CA ALA A 61 13.17 -9.77 -17.31
C ALA A 61 12.62 -10.16 -15.94
N SER A 62 13.07 -11.28 -15.35
CA SER A 62 12.65 -11.71 -14.01
C SER A 62 13.01 -10.68 -12.95
N GLY A 63 14.27 -10.21 -12.90
CA GLY A 63 14.73 -9.20 -11.96
C GLY A 63 14.04 -7.84 -12.14
N THR A 64 13.79 -7.45 -13.39
CA THR A 64 13.10 -6.19 -13.71
C THR A 64 11.62 -6.23 -13.32
N SER A 65 10.93 -7.34 -13.58
CA SER A 65 9.51 -7.52 -13.22
C SER A 65 9.30 -7.38 -11.72
N VAL A 66 10.13 -8.04 -10.91
CA VAL A 66 10.05 -7.97 -9.45
C VAL A 66 10.29 -6.55 -8.94
N TYR A 67 11.29 -5.86 -9.49
CA TYR A 67 11.56 -4.47 -9.17
C TYR A 67 10.38 -3.56 -9.50
N VAL A 68 9.78 -3.72 -10.67
CA VAL A 68 8.62 -2.94 -11.12
C VAL A 68 7.41 -3.19 -10.22
N TYR A 69 7.11 -4.45 -9.88
CA TYR A 69 5.99 -4.77 -8.98
C TYR A 69 6.21 -4.21 -7.58
N SER A 70 7.44 -4.29 -7.08
CA SER A 70 7.82 -3.70 -5.80
C SER A 70 7.66 -2.17 -5.80
N ALA A 71 8.04 -1.50 -6.89
CA ALA A 71 7.87 -0.06 -7.03
C ALA A 71 6.39 0.35 -7.04
N PHE A 72 5.51 -0.40 -7.73
CA PHE A 72 4.07 -0.15 -7.73
C PHE A 72 3.44 -0.24 -6.33
N THR A 73 4.03 -1.02 -5.43
CA THR A 73 3.58 -1.10 -4.04
C THR A 73 4.27 -0.07 -3.15
N ALA A 74 5.60 0.01 -3.23
CA ALA A 74 6.40 0.86 -2.33
C ALA A 74 6.09 2.35 -2.53
N ILE A 75 6.00 2.82 -3.77
CA ILE A 75 5.76 4.24 -4.06
C ILE A 75 4.46 4.75 -3.44
N PRO A 76 3.29 4.14 -3.69
CA PRO A 76 2.04 4.57 -3.06
C PRO A 76 2.06 4.46 -1.53
N VAL A 77 2.59 3.37 -0.99
CA VAL A 77 2.65 3.15 0.47
C VAL A 77 3.50 4.22 1.14
N VAL A 78 4.73 4.43 0.67
CA VAL A 78 5.65 5.43 1.25
C VAL A 78 5.11 6.85 1.10
N ALA A 79 4.55 7.20 -0.06
CA ALA A 79 3.97 8.52 -0.30
C ALA A 79 2.75 8.79 0.60
N ILE A 80 1.86 7.79 0.79
CA ILE A 80 0.68 7.93 1.66
C ILE A 80 1.10 8.01 3.13
N VAL A 81 2.04 7.19 3.57
CA VAL A 81 2.54 7.20 4.95
C VAL A 81 3.26 8.52 5.25
N GLY A 82 4.13 9.00 4.36
CA GLY A 82 4.76 10.31 4.47
C GLY A 82 3.74 11.46 4.57
N ARG A 83 2.69 11.40 3.76
CA ARG A 83 1.58 12.35 3.81
C ARG A 83 0.82 12.30 5.14
N SER A 84 0.50 11.11 5.62
CA SER A 84 -0.27 10.91 6.86
C SER A 84 0.52 11.36 8.08
N CYS A 85 1.83 11.18 8.06
CA CYS A 85 2.78 11.67 9.04
C CYS A 85 2.70 13.20 9.23
N VAL A 86 2.73 13.97 8.15
CA VAL A 86 2.59 15.43 8.21
C VAL A 86 1.23 15.86 8.75
N GLN A 87 0.16 15.16 8.35
CA GLN A 87 -1.19 15.44 8.81
C GLN A 87 -1.36 15.18 10.31
N ALA A 88 -0.72 14.12 10.84
CA ALA A 88 -0.77 13.80 12.28
C ALA A 88 -0.15 14.88 13.18
N LEU A 89 0.80 15.65 12.65
CA LEU A 89 1.50 16.71 13.40
C LEU A 89 1.02 18.13 13.12
N ARG A 90 -0.10 18.27 12.45
CA ARG A 90 -0.60 19.58 12.01
C ARG A 90 -0.71 20.61 13.17
N THR A 91 -1.16 20.18 14.34
CA THR A 91 -1.26 21.03 15.54
C THR A 91 0.10 21.49 16.04
N SER A 92 1.11 20.63 16.02
CA SER A 92 2.48 20.98 16.41
C SER A 92 3.07 22.04 15.48
N TRP A 93 2.84 21.93 14.18
CA TRP A 93 3.29 22.91 13.20
C TRP A 93 2.58 24.25 13.32
N ALA A 94 1.30 24.24 13.69
CA ALA A 94 0.55 25.46 13.97
C ALA A 94 1.11 26.19 15.21
N GLY A 95 1.47 25.44 16.27
CA GLY A 95 2.14 25.99 17.45
C GLY A 95 3.46 26.69 17.11
N TRP A 96 4.27 26.15 16.19
CA TRP A 96 5.50 26.81 15.74
C TRP A 96 5.23 28.15 15.04
N ARG A 97 4.15 28.25 14.25
CA ARG A 97 3.75 29.50 13.60
C ARG A 97 3.29 30.55 14.62
N LEU A 98 2.57 30.14 15.66
CA LEU A 98 2.19 31.05 16.76
C LEU A 98 3.41 31.52 17.54
N ALA A 99 4.45 30.69 17.65
CA ALA A 99 5.74 31.08 18.25
C ALA A 99 6.61 31.93 17.30
N GLY A 100 6.08 32.39 16.16
CA GLY A 100 6.77 33.32 15.24
C GLY A 100 7.57 32.61 14.12
N ALA A 101 7.46 31.29 13.93
CA ALA A 101 8.15 30.63 12.84
C ALA A 101 7.57 31.07 11.47
N SER A 102 8.46 31.44 10.53
CA SER A 102 8.06 31.78 9.17
C SER A 102 7.50 30.58 8.40
N PRO A 103 6.64 30.79 7.38
CA PRO A 103 6.12 29.72 6.53
C PRO A 103 7.20 28.82 5.91
N ARG A 104 8.33 29.42 5.50
CA ARG A 104 9.47 28.67 4.94
C ARG A 104 10.15 27.80 6.00
N GLN A 105 10.31 28.30 7.22
CA GLN A 105 10.91 27.54 8.33
C GLN A 105 10.06 26.33 8.70
N VAL A 106 8.73 26.47 8.70
CA VAL A 106 7.81 25.34 8.93
C VAL A 106 7.92 24.32 7.81
N LEU A 107 7.91 24.76 6.54
CA LEU A 107 8.05 23.86 5.39
C LEU A 107 9.37 23.06 5.47
N VAL A 108 10.49 23.75 5.69
CA VAL A 108 11.81 23.09 5.84
C VAL A 108 11.80 22.16 7.04
N GLY A 109 11.22 22.56 8.17
CA GLY A 109 11.11 21.71 9.37
C GLY A 109 10.33 20.42 9.11
N VAL A 110 9.22 20.50 8.37
CA VAL A 110 8.41 19.32 7.98
C VAL A 110 9.22 18.39 7.07
N VAL A 111 9.83 18.92 6.02
CA VAL A 111 10.63 18.15 5.07
C VAL A 111 11.82 17.47 5.77
N THR A 112 12.54 18.23 6.60
CA THR A 112 13.66 17.68 7.39
C THR A 112 13.18 16.57 8.34
N THR A 113 12.03 16.76 8.99
CA THR A 113 11.47 15.72 9.89
C THR A 113 11.18 14.43 9.14
N VAL A 114 10.52 14.50 7.98
CA VAL A 114 10.20 13.31 7.16
C VAL A 114 11.46 12.67 6.61
N ALA A 115 12.45 13.46 6.19
CA ALA A 115 13.74 12.95 5.71
C ALA A 115 14.51 12.22 6.82
N VAL A 116 14.56 12.78 8.02
CA VAL A 116 15.21 12.14 9.20
C VAL A 116 14.49 10.84 9.56
N LEU A 117 13.16 10.82 9.56
CA LEU A 117 12.40 9.59 9.82
C LEU A 117 12.67 8.53 8.75
N GLY A 118 12.74 8.93 7.49
CA GLY A 118 13.12 8.03 6.39
C GLY A 118 14.51 7.44 6.59
N LEU A 119 15.50 8.27 6.92
CA LEU A 119 16.87 7.82 7.19
C LEU A 119 16.94 6.88 8.39
N VAL A 120 16.27 7.22 9.50
CA VAL A 120 16.20 6.36 10.70
C VAL A 120 15.52 5.03 10.39
N ALA A 121 14.51 5.02 9.53
CA ALA A 121 13.81 3.82 9.12
C ALA A 121 14.64 2.94 8.17
N CYS A 122 15.44 3.55 7.29
CA CYS A 122 16.31 2.80 6.37
C CYS A 122 17.37 1.98 7.10
N ALA A 123 17.88 2.44 8.25
CA ALA A 123 18.92 1.69 8.97
C ALA A 123 18.46 0.27 9.39
N PRO A 124 17.38 0.07 10.17
CA PRO A 124 16.89 -1.27 10.46
C PRO A 124 16.36 -1.99 9.21
N GLY A 125 15.81 -1.26 8.22
CA GLY A 125 15.34 -1.84 6.98
C GLY A 125 16.45 -2.52 6.20
N VAL A 126 17.57 -1.83 5.95
CA VAL A 126 18.75 -2.38 5.25
C VAL A 126 19.37 -3.52 6.04
N LEU A 127 19.47 -3.42 7.39
CA LEU A 127 19.98 -4.51 8.22
C LEU A 127 19.15 -5.80 8.09
N VAL A 128 17.83 -5.66 8.03
CA VAL A 128 16.94 -6.81 7.79
C VAL A 128 17.09 -7.30 6.35
N ALA A 129 17.21 -6.41 5.37
CA ALA A 129 17.40 -6.76 3.97
C ALA A 129 18.65 -7.64 3.79
N LEU A 130 19.78 -7.27 4.40
CA LEU A 130 21.02 -8.06 4.37
C LEU A 130 20.83 -9.51 4.84
N ALA A 131 19.91 -9.75 5.78
CA ALA A 131 19.59 -11.10 6.25
C ALA A 131 18.65 -11.86 5.30
N VAL A 132 17.81 -11.13 4.56
CA VAL A 132 16.76 -11.68 3.68
C VAL A 132 17.19 -11.75 2.22
N ASP A 133 18.21 -10.99 1.79
CA ASP A 133 18.67 -10.90 0.40
C ASP A 133 18.96 -12.27 -0.23
N GLN A 134 19.71 -13.11 0.46
CA GLN A 134 20.11 -14.41 -0.06
C GLN A 134 18.91 -15.38 -0.20
N PRO A 135 18.03 -15.60 0.82
CA PRO A 135 16.86 -16.44 0.65
C PRO A 135 15.87 -15.88 -0.40
N PHE A 136 15.66 -14.57 -0.45
CA PHE A 136 14.79 -13.94 -1.42
C PHE A 136 15.31 -14.13 -2.86
N SER A 137 16.58 -13.84 -3.09
CA SER A 137 17.21 -14.05 -4.40
C SER A 137 17.18 -15.51 -4.83
N SER A 138 17.34 -16.47 -3.89
CA SER A 138 17.23 -17.89 -4.19
C SER A 138 15.82 -18.31 -4.65
N VAL A 139 14.78 -17.70 -4.10
CA VAL A 139 13.39 -17.89 -4.55
C VAL A 139 13.23 -17.33 -5.96
N LEU A 140 13.64 -16.09 -6.21
CA LEU A 140 13.51 -15.44 -7.52
C LEU A 140 14.31 -16.15 -8.62
N THR A 141 15.49 -16.65 -8.30
CA THR A 141 16.32 -17.39 -9.25
C THR A 141 15.67 -18.70 -9.67
N ARG A 142 15.03 -19.41 -8.72
CA ARG A 142 14.24 -20.61 -9.02
C ARG A 142 13.01 -20.31 -9.89
N MET A 143 12.41 -19.10 -9.76
CA MET A 143 11.34 -18.66 -10.66
C MET A 143 11.81 -18.55 -12.11
N ALA A 144 13.03 -18.04 -12.33
CA ALA A 144 13.61 -17.92 -13.67
C ALA A 144 14.00 -19.32 -14.24
N SER A 145 14.64 -20.16 -13.45
CA SER A 145 14.92 -21.55 -13.80
C SER A 145 15.26 -22.40 -12.58
N ALA A 146 14.59 -23.53 -12.43
CA ALA A 146 14.92 -24.52 -11.40
C ALA A 146 16.33 -25.11 -11.54
N ARG A 147 16.93 -25.00 -12.73
CA ARG A 147 18.29 -25.46 -13.05
C ARG A 147 19.38 -24.49 -12.66
N MET A 148 19.04 -23.24 -12.41
CA MET A 148 20.00 -22.25 -11.90
C MET A 148 20.37 -22.56 -10.44
N GLY A 149 21.64 -22.72 -10.16
CA GLY A 149 22.17 -22.85 -8.83
C GLY A 149 21.96 -21.59 -7.98
N ARG A 150 22.44 -21.60 -6.74
CA ARG A 150 22.42 -20.42 -5.87
C ARG A 150 23.27 -19.31 -6.49
N ILE A 151 22.67 -18.14 -6.68
CA ILE A 151 23.39 -16.91 -7.02
C ILE A 151 23.84 -16.27 -5.70
N GLU A 152 25.12 -16.04 -5.54
CA GLU A 152 25.60 -15.25 -4.40
C GLU A 152 25.18 -13.78 -4.57
N VAL A 153 24.43 -13.30 -3.61
CA VAL A 153 23.96 -11.92 -3.57
C VAL A 153 24.81 -11.16 -2.56
N VAL A 154 25.49 -10.13 -3.03
CA VAL A 154 26.25 -9.23 -2.17
C VAL A 154 25.65 -7.86 -2.27
N ALA A 155 25.25 -7.31 -1.13
CA ALA A 155 24.75 -5.94 -1.05
C ALA A 155 25.86 -4.97 -1.50
N THR A 156 25.55 -4.15 -2.49
CA THR A 156 26.47 -3.14 -3.00
C THR A 156 26.18 -1.78 -2.36
N PRO A 157 27.19 -0.94 -2.10
CA PRO A 157 26.97 0.42 -1.61
C PRO A 157 26.02 1.22 -2.50
N ALA A 158 26.04 0.95 -3.81
CA ALA A 158 25.14 1.58 -4.77
C ALA A 158 23.67 1.17 -4.55
N ALA A 159 23.39 -0.12 -4.29
CA ALA A 159 22.04 -0.60 -3.97
C ALA A 159 21.53 0.09 -2.69
N ILE A 160 22.32 0.10 -1.63
CA ILE A 160 21.96 0.75 -0.37
C ILE A 160 21.70 2.25 -0.57
N ALA A 161 22.56 2.95 -1.29
CA ALA A 161 22.39 4.38 -1.56
C ALA A 161 21.11 4.67 -2.36
N LEU A 162 20.80 3.84 -3.37
CA LEU A 162 19.56 3.95 -4.14
C LEU A 162 18.33 3.61 -3.31
N THR A 163 18.40 2.62 -2.44
CA THR A 163 17.33 2.29 -1.48
C THR A 163 17.03 3.47 -0.58
N VAL A 164 18.05 4.01 0.09
CA VAL A 164 17.88 5.17 0.98
C VAL A 164 17.37 6.37 0.20
N GLY A 165 17.97 6.67 -0.94
CA GLY A 165 17.55 7.77 -1.81
C GLY A 165 16.08 7.66 -2.27
N SER A 166 15.67 6.45 -2.67
CA SER A 166 14.31 6.18 -3.13
C SER A 166 13.29 6.34 -2.00
N VAL A 167 13.50 5.67 -0.87
CA VAL A 167 12.56 5.70 0.25
C VAL A 167 12.43 7.10 0.84
N VAL A 168 13.55 7.77 1.10
CA VAL A 168 13.55 9.14 1.63
C VAL A 168 12.97 10.11 0.61
N GLY A 169 13.37 10.01 -0.65
CA GLY A 169 12.89 10.87 -1.73
C GLY A 169 11.39 10.79 -1.93
N ILE A 170 10.83 9.57 -2.01
CA ILE A 170 9.38 9.35 -2.18
C ILE A 170 8.61 9.83 -0.94
N ALA A 171 9.11 9.56 0.28
CA ALA A 171 8.48 10.02 1.51
C ALA A 171 8.41 11.55 1.57
N VAL A 172 9.49 12.23 1.21
CA VAL A 172 9.56 13.70 1.14
C VAL A 172 8.61 14.25 0.07
N LEU A 173 8.62 13.68 -1.14
CA LEU A 173 7.72 14.09 -2.21
C LEU A 173 6.24 13.93 -1.79
N GLY A 174 5.89 12.82 -1.13
CA GLY A 174 4.56 12.59 -0.57
C GLY A 174 4.17 13.62 0.51
N ALA A 175 5.15 14.11 1.27
CA ALA A 175 4.95 15.07 2.35
C ALA A 175 4.83 16.54 1.89
N ILE A 176 5.35 16.91 0.72
CA ILE A 176 5.38 18.30 0.23
C ILE A 176 3.98 18.91 0.12
N GLY A 177 3.03 18.16 -0.42
CA GLY A 177 1.64 18.64 -0.57
C GLY A 177 1.01 19.03 0.77
N PRO A 178 0.92 18.09 1.73
CA PRO A 178 0.43 18.36 3.08
C PRO A 178 1.21 19.44 3.83
N ALA A 179 2.54 19.50 3.64
CA ALA A 179 3.38 20.53 4.24
C ALA A 179 3.01 21.95 3.76
N ARG A 180 2.82 22.11 2.44
CA ARG A 180 2.34 23.38 1.86
C ARG A 180 0.94 23.76 2.37
N GLU A 181 0.08 22.76 2.56
CA GLU A 181 -1.26 22.98 3.11
C GLU A 181 -1.20 23.39 4.58
N ALA A 182 -0.36 22.74 5.40
CA ALA A 182 -0.15 23.08 6.80
C ALA A 182 0.35 24.54 6.97
N VAL A 183 1.20 24.99 6.05
CA VAL A 183 1.70 26.36 6.02
C VAL A 183 0.61 27.38 5.64
N ARG A 184 -0.34 27.02 4.79
CA ARG A 184 -1.42 27.92 4.34
C ARG A 184 -2.59 28.02 5.33
N THR A 185 -2.71 27.11 6.28
CA THR A 185 -3.79 27.11 7.27
C THR A 185 -3.51 28.17 8.35
N PRO A 186 -4.49 29.01 8.73
CA PRO A 186 -4.31 29.98 9.82
C PRO A 186 -3.96 29.25 11.12
N ALA A 187 -2.89 29.71 11.79
CA ALA A 187 -2.38 29.05 13.00
C ALA A 187 -3.42 29.07 14.15
N VAL A 188 -4.21 30.14 14.22
CA VAL A 188 -5.27 30.31 15.24
C VAL A 188 -6.37 29.25 15.12
N GLU A 189 -6.78 28.88 13.90
CA GLU A 189 -7.78 27.84 13.68
C GLU A 189 -7.29 26.45 14.12
N ALA A 190 -5.99 26.20 13.94
CA ALA A 190 -5.40 24.90 14.28
C ALA A 190 -5.21 24.71 15.80
N VAL A 191 -5.06 25.81 16.56
CA VAL A 191 -4.85 25.79 18.03
C VAL A 191 -6.16 25.88 18.79
N ARG A 192 -7.18 26.54 18.26
CA ARG A 192 -8.51 26.61 18.91
C ARG A 192 -9.20 25.26 19.07
N GLY A 193 -8.52 24.15 18.76
CA GLY A 193 -9.13 22.83 18.85
C GLY A 193 -10.32 22.66 17.90
N ALA A 194 -10.55 23.66 17.01
CA ALA A 194 -11.52 23.47 15.96
C ALA A 194 -11.19 22.13 15.29
N PRO A 195 -12.13 21.17 15.29
CA PRO A 195 -11.89 19.92 14.58
C PRO A 195 -11.36 20.31 13.23
N ALA A 196 -10.21 19.72 12.83
CA ALA A 196 -9.54 20.07 11.58
C ALA A 196 -10.63 20.34 10.57
N PRO A 197 -10.67 21.51 9.87
CA PRO A 197 -11.79 21.84 9.03
C PRO A 197 -12.08 20.60 8.24
N VAL A 198 -13.25 20.00 8.53
CA VAL A 198 -13.66 18.75 7.90
C VAL A 198 -13.37 18.97 6.46
N PRO A 199 -12.56 18.13 5.81
CA PRO A 199 -12.37 18.26 4.39
C PRO A 199 -13.77 18.28 3.83
N ARG A 200 -14.25 19.46 3.45
CA ARG A 200 -15.63 19.62 2.99
C ARG A 200 -15.86 18.53 1.97
N PRO A 201 -16.91 17.70 2.11
CA PRO A 201 -17.20 16.69 1.13
C PRO A 201 -17.26 17.39 -0.22
N GLY A 202 -16.29 17.13 -1.10
CA GLY A 202 -16.14 17.88 -2.36
C GLY A 202 -14.85 18.71 -2.46
N ARG A 203 -13.87 18.61 -1.55
CA ARG A 203 -12.57 19.26 -1.78
C ARG A 203 -11.98 18.71 -3.06
N ARG A 204 -12.04 19.54 -4.11
CA ARG A 204 -11.57 19.22 -5.46
C ARG A 204 -10.09 18.82 -5.37
N MET A 205 -9.75 17.72 -6.01
CA MET A 205 -8.34 17.33 -6.17
C MET A 205 -7.61 18.49 -6.82
N GLY A 206 -6.40 18.82 -6.31
CA GLY A 206 -5.58 19.86 -6.92
C GLY A 206 -5.27 19.52 -8.40
N ALA A 207 -5.09 20.54 -9.25
CA ALA A 207 -4.84 20.37 -10.68
C ALA A 207 -3.72 19.39 -10.99
N VAL A 208 -2.59 19.47 -10.25
CA VAL A 208 -1.45 18.56 -10.39
C VAL A 208 -1.85 17.09 -10.18
N ARG A 209 -2.69 16.82 -9.19
CA ARG A 209 -3.15 15.47 -8.92
C ARG A 209 -4.10 14.97 -10.03
N TRP A 210 -4.95 15.83 -10.58
CA TRP A 210 -5.79 15.49 -11.71
C TRP A 210 -4.97 15.19 -12.97
N ILE A 211 -3.91 15.98 -13.23
CA ILE A 211 -2.99 15.75 -14.36
C ILE A 211 -2.28 14.38 -14.19
N LEU A 212 -1.72 14.10 -13.00
CA LEU A 212 -1.08 12.82 -12.73
C LEU A 212 -2.05 11.65 -12.85
N THR A 213 -3.27 11.80 -12.35
CA THR A 213 -4.31 10.76 -12.46
C THR A 213 -4.76 10.55 -13.90
N GLY A 214 -4.90 11.64 -14.68
CA GLY A 214 -5.24 11.57 -16.11
C GLY A 214 -4.14 10.90 -16.93
N LEU A 215 -2.87 11.26 -16.69
CA LEU A 215 -1.74 10.60 -17.34
C LEU A 215 -1.67 9.10 -16.99
N TRP A 216 -1.87 8.76 -15.72
CA TRP A 216 -1.90 7.36 -15.29
C TRP A 216 -3.09 6.60 -15.88
N ALA A 217 -4.26 7.22 -15.96
CA ALA A 217 -5.43 6.64 -16.61
C ALA A 217 -5.18 6.38 -18.11
N LEU A 218 -4.46 7.27 -18.79
CA LEU A 218 -4.06 7.07 -20.19
C LEU A 218 -3.13 5.85 -20.33
N ILE A 219 -2.17 5.69 -19.41
CA ILE A 219 -1.31 4.49 -19.36
C ILE A 219 -2.15 3.22 -19.14
N CYS A 220 -3.14 3.27 -18.22
CA CYS A 220 -4.05 2.15 -18.00
C CYS A 220 -4.87 1.80 -19.24
N VAL A 221 -5.39 2.79 -19.94
CA VAL A 221 -6.14 2.58 -21.22
C VAL A 221 -5.21 1.98 -22.27
N GLY A 222 -4.00 2.51 -22.42
CA GLY A 222 -3.00 1.95 -23.35
C GLY A 222 -2.68 0.47 -23.03
N GLN A 223 -2.47 0.15 -21.75
CA GLN A 223 -2.23 -1.22 -21.33
C GLN A 223 -3.43 -2.15 -21.54
N LEU A 224 -4.66 -1.66 -21.32
CA LEU A 224 -5.87 -2.42 -21.62
C LEU A 224 -6.00 -2.68 -23.11
N LEU A 225 -5.69 -1.70 -23.96
CA LEU A 225 -5.66 -1.88 -25.42
C LEU A 225 -4.61 -2.92 -25.83
N VAL A 226 -3.40 -2.86 -25.24
CA VAL A 226 -2.37 -3.89 -25.46
C VAL A 226 -2.91 -5.26 -25.06
N THR A 227 -3.53 -5.40 -23.89
CA THR A 227 -4.14 -6.65 -23.44
C THR A 227 -5.19 -7.19 -24.42
N LEU A 228 -5.97 -6.30 -25.04
CA LEU A 228 -7.01 -6.68 -25.96
C LEU A 228 -6.50 -6.93 -27.38
N LEU A 229 -5.44 -6.29 -27.81
CA LEU A 229 -4.95 -6.34 -29.20
C LEU A 229 -3.72 -7.24 -29.40
N ILE A 230 -3.03 -7.63 -28.29
CA ILE A 230 -1.85 -8.47 -28.39
C ILE A 230 -2.20 -9.84 -28.99
N GLU A 231 -1.50 -10.21 -30.04
CA GLU A 231 -1.58 -11.54 -30.60
C GLU A 231 -0.67 -12.49 -29.81
N PRO A 232 -1.13 -13.71 -29.53
CA PRO A 232 -0.28 -14.72 -28.88
C PRO A 232 0.94 -14.99 -29.75
N GLY A 233 2.13 -14.86 -29.16
CA GLY A 233 3.40 -15.18 -29.85
C GLY A 233 3.58 -16.69 -30.01
N ALA A 234 4.75 -17.08 -30.55
CA ALA A 234 5.14 -18.47 -30.66
C ALA A 234 5.07 -19.16 -29.30
N ARG A 235 4.68 -20.44 -29.31
CA ARG A 235 4.64 -21.24 -28.09
C ARG A 235 6.06 -21.52 -27.61
N ASP A 236 6.29 -21.38 -26.32
CA ASP A 236 7.54 -21.77 -25.68
C ASP A 236 7.73 -23.31 -25.67
N ALA A 237 8.87 -23.78 -25.19
CA ALA A 237 9.17 -25.22 -25.09
C ALA A 237 8.15 -25.99 -24.23
N GLY A 238 7.40 -25.30 -23.38
CA GLY A 238 6.32 -25.84 -22.56
C GLY A 238 4.96 -25.84 -23.23
N GLY A 239 4.80 -25.17 -24.38
CA GLY A 239 3.53 -25.06 -25.12
C GLY A 239 2.66 -23.86 -24.73
N LEU A 240 3.11 -22.98 -23.84
CA LEU A 240 2.41 -21.74 -23.53
C LEU A 240 2.75 -20.65 -24.57
N PRO A 241 1.78 -19.81 -24.95
CA PRO A 241 2.01 -18.72 -25.87
C PRO A 241 2.83 -17.60 -25.21
N ALA A 242 3.82 -17.09 -25.92
CA ALA A 242 4.57 -15.91 -25.48
C ALA A 242 3.67 -14.67 -25.47
N GLY A 243 3.87 -13.76 -24.50
CA GLY A 243 3.11 -12.51 -24.36
C GLY A 243 2.02 -12.54 -23.27
N GLY A 244 1.91 -13.62 -22.51
CA GLY A 244 1.05 -13.70 -21.32
C GLY A 244 1.41 -12.66 -20.26
N GLY A 245 0.50 -12.45 -19.29
CA GLY A 245 0.72 -11.51 -18.17
C GLY A 245 0.37 -10.05 -18.47
N GLN A 246 -0.08 -9.70 -19.66
CA GLN A 246 -0.48 -8.32 -19.99
C GLN A 246 -1.74 -7.90 -19.22
N ALA A 247 -2.68 -8.82 -19.01
CA ALA A 247 -3.87 -8.55 -18.20
C ALA A 247 -3.52 -8.39 -16.71
N MET A 248 -2.55 -9.14 -16.21
CA MET A 248 -2.00 -8.96 -14.88
C MET A 248 -1.37 -7.57 -14.73
N MET A 249 -0.56 -7.12 -15.69
CA MET A 249 0.02 -5.77 -15.70
C MET A 249 -1.06 -4.70 -15.72
N ALA A 250 -2.10 -4.84 -16.55
CA ALA A 250 -3.23 -3.93 -16.59
C ALA A 250 -3.94 -3.85 -15.22
N ALA A 251 -4.16 -4.99 -14.57
CA ALA A 251 -4.77 -5.03 -13.23
C ALA A 251 -3.91 -4.32 -12.17
N LEU A 252 -2.57 -4.46 -12.23
CA LEU A 252 -1.65 -3.78 -11.32
C LEU A 252 -1.66 -2.25 -11.53
N LEU A 253 -1.68 -1.79 -12.78
CA LEU A 253 -1.79 -0.37 -13.12
C LEU A 253 -3.13 0.22 -12.65
N LEU A 254 -4.23 -0.52 -12.82
CA LEU A 254 -5.55 -0.13 -12.32
C LEU A 254 -5.59 -0.06 -10.79
N ALA A 255 -4.87 -0.93 -10.09
CA ALA A 255 -4.74 -0.87 -8.64
C ALA A 255 -4.09 0.45 -8.18
N VAL A 256 -3.03 0.90 -8.85
CA VAL A 256 -2.40 2.20 -8.57
C VAL A 256 -3.33 3.35 -8.94
N LEU A 257 -4.05 3.26 -10.06
CA LEU A 257 -5.07 4.25 -10.43
C LEU A 257 -6.15 4.39 -9.35
N ALA A 258 -6.60 3.28 -8.79
CA ALA A 258 -7.56 3.27 -7.68
C ALA A 258 -7.03 4.02 -6.44
N VAL A 259 -5.74 3.88 -6.11
CA VAL A 259 -5.09 4.66 -5.02
C VAL A 259 -5.06 6.16 -5.35
N LEU A 260 -4.76 6.54 -6.58
CA LEU A 260 -4.78 7.95 -7.01
C LEU A 260 -6.18 8.54 -6.93
N LEU A 261 -7.20 7.77 -7.31
CA LEU A 261 -8.61 8.15 -7.27
C LEU A 261 -9.27 7.95 -5.89
N ALA A 262 -8.61 7.29 -4.94
CA ALA A 262 -9.18 6.95 -3.62
C ALA A 262 -9.87 8.12 -2.90
N PRO A 263 -9.36 9.37 -2.91
CA PRO A 263 -10.05 10.49 -2.25
C PRO A 263 -11.42 10.84 -2.83
N VAL A 264 -11.68 10.47 -4.08
CA VAL A 264 -12.96 10.68 -4.76
C VAL A 264 -13.82 9.42 -4.69
N LEU A 265 -13.22 8.27 -5.00
CA LEU A 265 -13.93 6.98 -5.06
C LEU A 265 -14.39 6.51 -3.69
N VAL A 266 -13.52 6.54 -2.68
CA VAL A 266 -13.81 5.94 -1.37
C VAL A 266 -15.02 6.61 -0.69
N PRO A 267 -15.11 7.96 -0.59
CA PRO A 267 -16.29 8.58 0.02
C PRO A 267 -17.58 8.33 -0.76
N GLY A 268 -17.51 8.28 -2.09
CA GLY A 268 -18.65 7.98 -2.95
C GLY A 268 -19.15 6.56 -2.76
N LEU A 269 -18.26 5.58 -2.91
CA LEU A 269 -18.57 4.17 -2.74
C LEU A 269 -19.05 3.87 -1.31
N LEU A 270 -18.34 4.37 -0.29
CA LEU A 270 -18.74 4.17 1.09
C LEU A 270 -20.17 4.67 1.35
N ARG A 271 -20.55 5.83 0.80
CA ARG A 271 -21.92 6.33 0.91
C ARG A 271 -22.92 5.44 0.20
N ALA A 272 -22.60 4.99 -1.01
CA ALA A 272 -23.53 4.24 -1.86
C ALA A 272 -23.83 2.85 -1.29
N TRP A 273 -22.79 2.03 -1.05
CA TRP A 273 -23.02 0.65 -0.65
C TRP A 273 -23.43 0.48 0.83
N SER A 274 -23.03 1.42 1.70
CA SER A 274 -23.40 1.36 3.13
C SER A 274 -24.74 2.00 3.45
N ALA A 275 -25.38 2.69 2.49
CA ALA A 275 -26.66 3.35 2.70
C ALA A 275 -27.82 2.36 2.98
N PRO A 276 -28.01 1.27 2.21
CA PRO A 276 -29.10 0.34 2.46
C PRO A 276 -29.00 -0.38 3.80
N LEU A 277 -27.82 -0.50 4.36
CA LEU A 277 -27.56 -1.13 5.65
C LEU A 277 -27.80 -0.18 6.85
N ALA A 278 -28.24 1.05 6.62
CA ALA A 278 -28.55 2.02 7.67
C ALA A 278 -29.68 1.56 8.61
N ALA A 279 -30.52 0.64 8.16
CA ALA A 279 -31.59 0.00 8.96
C ALA A 279 -31.06 -0.92 10.08
N LEU A 280 -29.76 -1.29 10.08
CA LEU A 280 -29.15 -2.18 11.07
C LEU A 280 -28.95 -1.54 12.48
N GLY A 281 -29.30 -0.26 12.66
CA GLY A 281 -29.37 0.39 13.97
C GLY A 281 -28.20 1.31 14.34
N GLY A 282 -28.16 1.72 15.61
CA GLY A 282 -27.28 2.79 16.10
C GLY A 282 -25.78 2.59 15.89
N PRO A 283 -25.19 1.41 16.19
CA PRO A 283 -23.75 1.18 15.99
C PRO A 283 -23.31 1.30 14.52
N TRP A 284 -24.14 0.85 13.57
CA TRP A 284 -23.89 1.01 12.14
C TRP A 284 -23.89 2.47 11.71
N LEU A 285 -24.89 3.24 12.14
CA LEU A 285 -24.99 4.66 11.83
C LEU A 285 -23.78 5.44 12.36
N LEU A 286 -23.35 5.15 13.60
CA LEU A 286 -22.18 5.77 14.21
C LEU A 286 -20.90 5.42 13.43
N ALA A 287 -20.68 4.15 13.12
CA ALA A 287 -19.51 3.69 12.35
C ALA A 287 -19.47 4.33 10.97
N ARG A 288 -20.60 4.35 10.26
CA ARG A 288 -20.73 4.97 8.93
C ARG A 288 -20.44 6.47 8.97
N ARG A 289 -21.02 7.20 9.93
CA ARG A 289 -20.79 8.64 10.10
C ARG A 289 -19.33 8.92 10.47
N SER A 290 -18.73 8.14 11.38
CA SER A 290 -17.30 8.25 11.74
C SER A 290 -16.39 8.04 10.53
N ALA A 291 -16.63 6.99 9.75
CA ALA A 291 -15.85 6.69 8.54
C ALA A 291 -15.98 7.79 7.47
N LEU A 292 -17.18 8.32 7.25
CA LEU A 292 -17.43 9.43 6.31
C LEU A 292 -16.85 10.76 6.81
N TRP A 293 -16.91 11.02 8.12
CA TRP A 293 -16.31 12.21 8.73
C TRP A 293 -14.80 12.22 8.54
N ARG A 294 -14.15 11.08 8.67
CA ARG A 294 -12.70 10.89 8.48
C ARG A 294 -12.34 10.51 7.04
N SER A 295 -13.13 10.94 6.06
CA SER A 295 -13.04 10.49 4.67
C SER A 295 -11.64 10.58 4.06
N ALA A 296 -10.82 11.58 4.42
CA ALA A 296 -9.46 11.72 3.90
C ALA A 296 -8.52 10.61 4.40
N LEU A 297 -8.64 10.24 5.69
CA LEU A 297 -7.86 9.14 6.29
C LEU A 297 -8.40 7.78 5.84
N ALA A 298 -9.73 7.64 5.82
CA ALA A 298 -10.39 6.46 5.27
C ALA A 298 -9.95 6.20 3.83
N ALA A 299 -9.91 7.24 2.98
CA ALA A 299 -9.45 7.12 1.60
C ALA A 299 -8.00 6.62 1.50
N SER A 300 -7.11 7.09 2.38
CA SER A 300 -5.73 6.64 2.40
C SER A 300 -5.60 5.17 2.84
N ALA A 301 -6.28 4.78 3.91
CA ALA A 301 -6.25 3.41 4.42
C ALA A 301 -6.92 2.43 3.45
N VAL A 302 -8.12 2.75 2.96
CA VAL A 302 -8.87 1.93 2.00
C VAL A 302 -8.13 1.84 0.67
N GLY A 303 -7.48 2.91 0.21
CA GLY A 303 -6.66 2.88 -1.01
C GLY A 303 -5.51 1.88 -0.91
N LEU A 304 -4.81 1.81 0.23
CA LEU A 304 -3.74 0.84 0.46
C LEU A 304 -4.28 -0.60 0.59
N LEU A 305 -5.44 -0.79 1.24
CA LEU A 305 -6.11 -2.10 1.26
C LEU A 305 -6.52 -2.54 -0.14
N ALA A 306 -7.12 -1.65 -0.92
CA ALA A 306 -7.50 -1.94 -2.30
C ALA A 306 -6.28 -2.30 -3.16
N LEU A 307 -5.13 -1.65 -2.93
CA LEU A 307 -3.86 -2.01 -3.54
C LEU A 307 -3.46 -3.44 -3.17
N SER A 308 -3.45 -3.79 -1.87
CA SER A 308 -3.14 -5.13 -1.39
C SER A 308 -4.04 -6.20 -2.01
N PHE A 309 -5.35 -5.96 -2.03
CA PHE A 309 -6.34 -6.88 -2.59
C PHE A 309 -6.19 -7.04 -4.10
N SER A 310 -5.97 -5.93 -4.81
CA SER A 310 -5.79 -5.95 -6.27
C SER A 310 -4.50 -6.67 -6.68
N PHE A 311 -3.40 -6.49 -5.93
CA PHE A 311 -2.15 -7.23 -6.18
C PHE A 311 -2.32 -8.73 -5.95
N THR A 312 -2.92 -9.12 -4.82
CA THR A 312 -3.23 -10.53 -4.54
C THR A 312 -4.13 -11.12 -5.62
N ALA A 313 -5.19 -10.39 -6.00
CA ALA A 313 -6.10 -10.80 -7.05
C ALA A 313 -5.38 -10.97 -8.39
N ALA A 314 -4.56 -9.98 -8.81
CA ALA A 314 -3.87 -10.03 -10.09
C ALA A 314 -2.90 -11.21 -10.18
N LEU A 315 -2.00 -11.34 -9.20
CA LEU A 315 -0.98 -12.40 -9.19
C LEU A 315 -1.59 -13.80 -9.07
N MET A 316 -2.51 -14.00 -8.12
CA MET A 316 -3.08 -15.32 -7.86
C MET A 316 -4.08 -15.75 -8.95
N THR A 317 -4.80 -14.81 -9.58
CA THR A 317 -5.72 -15.12 -10.67
C THR A 317 -4.96 -15.44 -11.96
N ALA A 318 -3.91 -14.69 -12.29
CA ALA A 318 -3.08 -14.99 -13.46
C ALA A 318 -2.48 -16.40 -13.34
N LEU A 319 -1.90 -16.73 -12.17
CA LEU A 319 -1.39 -18.07 -11.89
C LEU A 319 -2.49 -19.14 -11.96
N GLY A 320 -3.64 -18.91 -11.32
CA GLY A 320 -4.78 -19.84 -11.29
C GLY A 320 -5.32 -20.13 -12.67
N THR A 321 -5.49 -19.10 -13.50
CA THR A 321 -5.94 -19.24 -14.90
C THR A 321 -4.89 -19.99 -15.73
N GLY A 322 -3.61 -19.66 -15.61
CA GLY A 322 -2.54 -20.37 -16.29
C GLY A 322 -2.51 -21.88 -15.94
N ARG A 323 -2.62 -22.20 -14.65
CA ARG A 323 -2.68 -23.62 -14.19
C ARG A 323 -3.92 -24.36 -14.69
N ALA A 324 -5.08 -23.71 -14.68
CA ALA A 324 -6.31 -24.32 -15.19
C ALA A 324 -6.17 -24.64 -16.68
N VAL A 325 -5.57 -23.75 -17.47
CA VAL A 325 -5.32 -23.95 -18.90
C VAL A 325 -4.28 -25.05 -19.13
N VAL A 326 -3.17 -25.05 -18.40
CA VAL A 326 -2.11 -26.09 -18.49
C VAL A 326 -2.70 -27.47 -18.19
N ALA A 327 -3.50 -27.59 -17.13
CA ALA A 327 -4.14 -28.87 -16.77
C ALA A 327 -5.14 -29.34 -17.84
N ALA A 328 -5.97 -28.45 -18.38
CA ALA A 328 -6.97 -28.78 -19.38
C ALA A 328 -6.36 -29.09 -20.75
N ALA A 329 -5.23 -28.45 -21.08
CA ALA A 329 -4.50 -28.71 -22.34
C ALA A 329 -3.49 -29.85 -22.22
N HIS A 330 -3.41 -30.54 -21.06
CA HIS A 330 -2.47 -31.62 -20.77
C HIS A 330 -0.99 -31.24 -21.03
N LEU A 331 -0.64 -29.97 -20.78
CA LEU A 331 0.73 -29.48 -20.93
C LEU A 331 1.57 -29.91 -19.71
N HIS A 332 2.81 -30.34 -19.96
CA HIS A 332 3.74 -30.76 -18.91
C HIS A 332 4.61 -29.60 -18.42
N ILE A 333 3.96 -28.59 -17.84
CA ILE A 333 4.63 -27.40 -17.29
C ILE A 333 4.30 -27.28 -15.80
N ASP A 334 5.33 -27.16 -15.01
CA ASP A 334 5.19 -26.94 -13.57
C ASP A 334 5.18 -25.43 -13.28
N LEU A 335 3.98 -24.84 -13.22
CA LEU A 335 3.81 -23.46 -12.79
C LEU A 335 3.95 -23.38 -11.27
N ASN A 336 5.10 -22.89 -10.81
CA ASN A 336 5.42 -22.83 -9.40
C ASN A 336 4.50 -21.85 -8.64
N GLN A 337 3.70 -22.43 -7.74
CA GLN A 337 2.72 -21.69 -6.95
C GLN A 337 3.37 -20.92 -5.78
N VAL A 338 4.46 -21.46 -5.24
CA VAL A 338 5.09 -20.95 -4.02
C VAL A 338 5.66 -19.56 -4.27
N ASP A 339 6.31 -19.34 -5.41
CA ASP A 339 6.97 -18.10 -5.75
C ASP A 339 5.97 -16.95 -5.94
N THR A 340 4.88 -17.22 -6.66
CA THR A 340 3.80 -16.23 -6.85
C THR A 340 3.10 -15.92 -5.52
N LEU A 341 2.91 -16.93 -4.66
CA LEU A 341 2.34 -16.75 -3.32
C LEU A 341 3.26 -15.88 -2.45
N VAL A 342 4.57 -16.13 -2.48
CA VAL A 342 5.56 -15.34 -1.72
C VAL A 342 5.54 -13.90 -2.19
N MET A 343 5.53 -13.65 -3.51
CA MET A 343 5.46 -12.30 -4.06
C MET A 343 4.16 -11.60 -3.67
N ALA A 344 3.01 -12.26 -3.82
CA ALA A 344 1.73 -11.70 -3.41
C ALA A 344 1.67 -11.41 -1.90
N ALA A 345 2.25 -12.30 -1.08
CA ALA A 345 2.32 -12.11 0.37
C ALA A 345 3.18 -10.91 0.75
N ILE A 346 4.36 -10.74 0.15
CA ILE A 346 5.27 -9.62 0.43
C ILE A 346 4.61 -8.28 0.03
N LEU A 347 4.11 -8.18 -1.20
CA LEU A 347 3.50 -6.96 -1.71
C LEU A 347 2.19 -6.63 -0.96
N GLY A 348 1.38 -7.66 -0.70
CA GLY A 348 0.12 -7.53 0.03
C GLY A 348 0.32 -7.11 1.48
N THR A 349 1.28 -7.72 2.19
CA THR A 349 1.57 -7.36 3.59
C THR A 349 2.13 -5.96 3.72
N MET A 350 2.96 -5.50 2.78
CA MET A 350 3.47 -4.13 2.78
C MET A 350 2.33 -3.11 2.68
N ALA A 351 1.39 -3.31 1.75
CA ALA A 351 0.25 -2.42 1.58
C ALA A 351 -0.71 -2.49 2.78
N LEU A 352 -0.93 -3.69 3.34
CA LEU A 352 -1.71 -3.87 4.56
C LEU A 352 -1.10 -3.13 5.75
N LEU A 353 0.20 -3.31 6.00
CA LEU A 353 0.88 -2.63 7.10
C LEU A 353 0.89 -1.11 6.90
N GLY A 354 0.99 -0.63 5.67
CA GLY A 354 0.79 0.78 5.34
C GLY A 354 -0.60 1.29 5.75
N SER A 355 -1.66 0.53 5.45
CA SER A 355 -3.02 0.85 5.86
C SER A 355 -3.18 0.87 7.38
N VAL A 356 -2.68 -0.16 8.06
CA VAL A 356 -2.68 -0.26 9.52
C VAL A 356 -1.96 0.92 10.17
N ALA A 357 -0.79 1.31 9.63
CA ALA A 357 -0.04 2.46 10.13
C ALA A 357 -0.82 3.78 9.98
N VAL A 358 -1.45 4.01 8.83
CA VAL A 358 -2.31 5.20 8.61
C VAL A 358 -3.43 5.26 9.66
N VAL A 359 -4.08 4.13 9.94
CA VAL A 359 -5.13 4.05 10.96
C VAL A 359 -4.56 4.26 12.36
N ALA A 360 -3.41 3.67 12.67
CA ALA A 360 -2.75 3.82 13.98
C ALA A 360 -2.35 5.26 14.31
N MET A 361 -1.95 6.05 13.30
CA MET A 361 -1.63 7.49 13.48
C MET A 361 -2.83 8.30 13.98
N THR A 362 -4.05 7.81 13.79
CA THR A 362 -5.28 8.49 14.26
C THR A 362 -5.69 8.12 15.68
N SER A 363 -4.94 7.26 16.37
CA SER A 363 -5.33 6.69 17.66
C SER A 363 -5.62 7.75 18.74
N ARG A 364 -4.82 8.84 18.81
CA ARG A 364 -5.05 9.92 19.80
C ARG A 364 -6.39 10.64 19.60
N SER A 365 -6.72 11.02 18.36
CA SER A 365 -8.00 11.67 18.09
C SER A 365 -9.18 10.75 18.35
N ARG A 366 -8.98 9.44 18.23
CA ARG A 366 -9.99 8.43 18.59
C ARG A 366 -10.14 8.24 20.09
N GLU A 367 -9.09 8.33 20.88
CA GLU A 367 -9.17 8.29 22.34
C GLU A 367 -10.04 9.44 22.88
N GLN A 368 -9.88 10.65 22.32
CA GLN A 368 -10.72 11.80 22.67
C GLN A 368 -12.19 11.58 22.29
N GLU A 369 -12.46 11.10 21.07
CA GLU A 369 -13.82 10.79 20.62
C GLU A 369 -14.49 9.73 21.49
N VAL A 370 -13.76 8.67 21.85
CA VAL A 370 -14.25 7.61 22.75
C VAL A 370 -14.55 8.19 24.13
N ALA A 371 -13.72 9.10 24.66
CA ALA A 371 -13.98 9.77 25.94
C ALA A 371 -15.28 10.58 25.89
N VAL A 372 -15.48 11.39 24.83
CA VAL A 372 -16.72 12.17 24.64
C VAL A 372 -17.95 11.27 24.53
N LEU A 373 -17.87 10.19 23.73
CA LEU A 373 -18.99 9.25 23.59
C LEU A 373 -19.32 8.54 24.90
N ARG A 374 -18.32 8.25 25.75
CA ARG A 374 -18.54 7.69 27.09
C ARG A 374 -19.24 8.69 28.01
N CYS A 375 -18.86 9.96 27.99
CA CYS A 375 -19.54 11.02 28.73
C CYS A 375 -21.01 11.17 28.26
N ALA A 376 -21.29 10.91 26.99
CA ALA A 376 -22.65 10.87 26.44
C ALA A 376 -23.42 9.57 26.75
N GLY A 377 -22.86 8.69 27.61
CA GLY A 377 -23.55 7.47 28.09
C GLY A 377 -23.40 6.25 27.15
N THR A 378 -22.51 6.29 26.15
CA THR A 378 -22.32 5.14 25.25
C THR A 378 -21.61 4.01 25.99
N THR A 379 -22.17 2.80 25.93
CA THR A 379 -21.58 1.60 26.54
C THR A 379 -20.38 1.10 25.76
N ILE A 380 -19.43 0.44 26.43
CA ILE A 380 -18.21 -0.13 25.82
C ILE A 380 -18.56 -1.17 24.76
N GLY A 381 -19.62 -1.95 24.96
CA GLY A 381 -20.10 -2.92 23.97
C GLY A 381 -20.50 -2.27 22.64
N ARG A 382 -21.21 -1.15 22.69
CA ARG A 382 -21.57 -0.36 21.49
C ARG A 382 -20.34 0.23 20.81
N LEU A 383 -19.37 0.72 21.57
CA LEU A 383 -18.11 1.23 21.01
C LEU A 383 -17.27 0.13 20.33
N ARG A 384 -17.23 -1.08 20.89
CA ARG A 384 -16.59 -2.24 20.25
C ARG A 384 -17.31 -2.63 18.96
N GLY A 385 -18.64 -2.69 18.99
CA GLY A 385 -19.44 -2.94 17.79
C GLY A 385 -19.20 -1.90 16.69
N GLN A 386 -19.15 -0.61 17.06
CA GLN A 386 -18.81 0.47 16.12
C GLN A 386 -17.46 0.25 15.44
N VAL A 387 -16.41 -0.11 16.19
CA VAL A 387 -15.05 -0.34 15.68
C VAL A 387 -15.00 -1.51 14.70
N VAL A 388 -15.68 -2.62 15.04
CA VAL A 388 -15.73 -3.82 14.17
C VAL A 388 -16.44 -3.48 12.87
N ILE A 389 -17.56 -2.76 12.94
CA ILE A 389 -18.31 -2.32 11.75
C ILE A 389 -17.44 -1.35 10.91
N GLU A 390 -16.72 -0.42 11.53
CA GLU A 390 -15.84 0.51 10.81
C GLU A 390 -14.73 -0.22 10.06
N ALA A 391 -14.10 -1.24 10.67
CA ALA A 391 -13.15 -2.12 10.00
C ALA A 391 -13.79 -2.83 8.79
N GLY A 392 -15.01 -3.36 8.97
CA GLY A 392 -15.78 -3.98 7.89
C GLY A 392 -16.10 -3.01 6.75
N LEU A 393 -16.43 -1.76 7.06
CA LEU A 393 -16.67 -0.71 6.06
C LEU A 393 -15.41 -0.43 5.23
N TYR A 394 -14.24 -0.38 5.84
CA TYR A 394 -12.98 -0.15 5.12
C TYR A 394 -12.61 -1.34 4.23
N VAL A 395 -12.66 -2.55 4.76
CA VAL A 395 -12.37 -3.78 4.02
C VAL A 395 -13.38 -3.99 2.89
N GLY A 396 -14.67 -3.85 3.15
CA GLY A 396 -15.73 -3.99 2.15
C GLY A 396 -15.59 -2.97 1.01
N THR A 397 -15.27 -1.70 1.32
CA THR A 397 -15.03 -0.69 0.29
C THR A 397 -13.79 -1.02 -0.54
N ALA A 398 -12.72 -1.51 0.09
CA ALA A 398 -11.50 -1.92 -0.60
C ALA A 398 -11.74 -3.14 -1.52
N LEU A 399 -12.53 -4.13 -1.09
CA LEU A 399 -12.94 -5.27 -1.90
C LEU A 399 -13.72 -4.82 -3.12
N ILE A 400 -14.71 -3.93 -2.97
CA ILE A 400 -15.48 -3.39 -4.10
C ILE A 400 -14.56 -2.72 -5.13
N ILE A 401 -13.58 -1.96 -4.68
CA ILE A 401 -12.60 -1.33 -5.58
C ILE A 401 -11.75 -2.38 -6.30
N SER A 402 -11.34 -3.43 -5.61
CA SER A 402 -10.49 -4.49 -6.17
C SER A 402 -11.22 -5.43 -7.15
N LEU A 403 -12.55 -5.38 -7.22
CA LEU A 403 -13.31 -6.15 -8.21
C LEU A 403 -12.95 -5.78 -9.65
N VAL A 404 -12.65 -4.50 -9.93
CA VAL A 404 -12.30 -4.07 -11.29
C VAL A 404 -10.98 -4.72 -11.75
N PRO A 405 -9.86 -4.62 -11.03
CA PRO A 405 -8.64 -5.35 -11.37
C PRO A 405 -8.83 -6.87 -11.45
N LEU A 406 -9.61 -7.45 -10.53
CA LEU A 406 -9.91 -8.89 -10.53
C LEU A 406 -10.62 -9.32 -11.83
N VAL A 407 -11.65 -8.60 -12.26
CA VAL A 407 -12.37 -8.90 -13.49
C VAL A 407 -11.46 -8.75 -14.71
N VAL A 408 -10.66 -7.68 -14.75
CA VAL A 408 -9.74 -7.42 -15.86
C VAL A 408 -8.73 -8.55 -16.02
N VAL A 409 -8.09 -8.99 -14.93
CA VAL A 409 -7.12 -10.10 -15.03
C VAL A 409 -7.80 -11.44 -15.35
N THR A 410 -8.96 -11.71 -14.74
CA THR A 410 -9.69 -12.97 -14.97
C THR A 410 -10.10 -13.13 -16.43
N ILE A 411 -10.72 -12.10 -16.99
CA ILE A 411 -11.20 -12.15 -18.38
C ILE A 411 -10.05 -11.96 -19.35
N GLY A 412 -9.12 -11.05 -19.09
CA GLY A 412 -8.01 -10.75 -19.98
C GLY A 412 -7.07 -11.93 -20.20
N GLU A 413 -6.67 -12.64 -19.11
CA GLU A 413 -5.85 -13.85 -19.22
C GLU A 413 -6.60 -14.99 -19.93
N ALA A 414 -7.87 -15.22 -19.61
CA ALA A 414 -8.65 -16.26 -20.26
C ALA A 414 -8.85 -15.98 -21.77
N LEU A 415 -9.08 -14.72 -22.15
CA LEU A 415 -9.16 -14.31 -23.56
C LEU A 415 -7.83 -14.48 -24.28
N PHE A 416 -6.71 -14.12 -23.66
CA PHE A 416 -5.40 -14.31 -24.24
C PHE A 416 -5.13 -15.78 -24.59
N TYR A 417 -5.37 -16.70 -23.65
CA TYR A 417 -5.20 -18.13 -23.87
C TYR A 417 -6.18 -18.66 -24.93
N SER A 418 -7.42 -18.19 -24.97
CA SER A 418 -8.40 -18.63 -25.97
C SER A 418 -8.01 -18.23 -27.41
N ARG A 419 -7.39 -17.05 -27.58
CA ARG A 419 -6.84 -16.62 -28.88
C ARG A 419 -5.67 -17.47 -29.34
N ALA A 420 -4.92 -18.06 -28.40
CA ALA A 420 -3.85 -18.99 -28.69
C ALA A 420 -4.36 -20.43 -29.01
N GLY A 421 -5.68 -20.63 -29.13
CA GLY A 421 -6.28 -21.92 -29.37
C GLY A 421 -6.30 -22.85 -28.14
N LEU A 422 -6.15 -22.27 -26.95
CA LEU A 422 -6.26 -22.95 -25.66
C LEU A 422 -7.67 -22.75 -25.06
N PRO A 423 -8.13 -23.59 -24.12
CA PRO A 423 -9.48 -23.46 -23.57
C PRO A 423 -9.66 -22.18 -22.77
N PHE A 424 -10.85 -21.55 -22.91
CA PHE A 424 -11.25 -20.39 -22.11
C PHE A 424 -11.68 -20.82 -20.70
N LEU A 425 -10.79 -20.70 -19.74
CA LEU A 425 -10.98 -21.15 -18.36
C LEU A 425 -10.67 -20.02 -17.36
N PRO A 426 -11.61 -19.08 -17.12
CA PRO A 426 -11.42 -18.05 -16.12
C PRO A 426 -11.39 -18.66 -14.71
N SER A 427 -10.30 -18.44 -13.97
CA SER A 427 -10.12 -18.97 -12.62
C SER A 427 -9.80 -17.84 -11.63
N PRO A 428 -10.84 -17.09 -11.14
CA PRO A 428 -10.62 -16.01 -10.20
C PRO A 428 -10.14 -16.52 -8.84
N ALA A 429 -9.10 -15.91 -8.29
CA ALA A 429 -8.49 -16.28 -7.02
C ALA A 429 -9.28 -15.78 -5.80
N LEU A 430 -10.55 -16.19 -5.65
CA LEU A 430 -11.42 -15.72 -4.57
C LEU A 430 -10.95 -16.21 -3.19
N GLY A 431 -10.39 -17.42 -3.10
CA GLY A 431 -9.89 -17.98 -1.84
C GLY A 431 -8.74 -17.16 -1.23
N PRO A 432 -7.61 -16.96 -1.93
CA PRO A 432 -6.52 -16.10 -1.49
C PRO A 432 -6.97 -14.66 -1.20
N LEU A 433 -7.83 -14.08 -2.02
CA LEU A 433 -8.39 -12.75 -1.80
C LEU A 433 -9.21 -12.69 -0.51
N GLY A 434 -10.06 -13.68 -0.25
CA GLY A 434 -10.85 -13.78 0.98
C GLY A 434 -9.97 -13.91 2.22
N LEU A 435 -8.88 -14.69 2.15
CA LEU A 435 -7.92 -14.84 3.25
C LEU A 435 -7.24 -13.52 3.58
N VAL A 436 -6.75 -12.78 2.58
CA VAL A 436 -6.11 -11.48 2.78
C VAL A 436 -7.12 -10.44 3.29
N ALA A 437 -8.36 -10.48 2.81
CA ALA A 437 -9.42 -9.60 3.31
C ALA A 437 -9.76 -9.89 4.79
N LEU A 438 -9.83 -11.16 5.18
CA LEU A 438 -10.06 -11.57 6.57
C LEU A 438 -8.88 -11.14 7.47
N ALA A 439 -7.65 -11.39 7.06
CA ALA A 439 -6.46 -10.95 7.79
C ALA A 439 -6.43 -9.42 7.97
N SER A 440 -6.77 -8.69 6.91
CA SER A 440 -6.87 -7.23 6.93
C SER A 440 -7.97 -6.73 7.88
N PHE A 441 -9.12 -7.39 7.87
CA PHE A 441 -10.22 -7.10 8.79
C PHE A 441 -9.81 -7.27 10.25
N VAL A 442 -9.18 -8.41 10.57
CA VAL A 442 -8.69 -8.71 11.93
C VAL A 442 -7.64 -7.69 12.37
N ALA A 443 -6.67 -7.39 11.52
CA ALA A 443 -5.61 -6.42 11.81
C ALA A 443 -6.18 -5.02 12.06
N LEU A 444 -7.08 -4.54 11.20
CA LEU A 444 -7.72 -3.23 11.37
C LEU A 444 -8.62 -3.19 12.62
N ALA A 445 -9.43 -4.21 12.85
CA ALA A 445 -10.29 -4.29 14.03
C ALA A 445 -9.45 -4.28 15.32
N ALA A 446 -8.30 -4.97 15.34
CA ALA A 446 -7.36 -4.96 16.45
C ALA A 446 -6.80 -3.56 16.73
N VAL A 447 -6.33 -2.86 15.68
CA VAL A 447 -5.76 -1.51 15.80
C VAL A 447 -6.81 -0.48 16.19
N LEU A 448 -7.97 -0.51 15.54
CA LEU A 448 -9.10 0.38 15.84
C LEU A 448 -9.65 0.17 17.26
N SER A 449 -9.58 -1.06 17.80
CA SER A 449 -10.03 -1.36 19.16
C SER A 449 -9.06 -0.92 20.26
N ALA A 450 -7.79 -0.62 19.91
CA ALA A 450 -6.78 -0.23 20.89
C ALA A 450 -7.15 1.03 21.70
N PRO A 451 -7.67 2.14 21.11
CA PRO A 451 -8.14 3.30 21.83
C PRO A 451 -9.30 2.98 22.80
N VAL A 452 -10.24 2.13 22.38
CA VAL A 452 -11.39 1.71 23.22
C VAL A 452 -10.91 0.91 24.43
N ARG A 453 -9.93 0.01 24.23
CA ARG A 453 -9.33 -0.78 25.34
C ARG A 453 -8.57 0.09 26.32
N ARG A 454 -7.83 1.10 25.85
CA ARG A 454 -7.10 2.06 26.72
C ARG A 454 -8.09 2.93 27.50
N ALA A 455 -9.10 3.48 26.84
CA ALA A 455 -10.14 4.28 27.48
C ALA A 455 -10.93 3.51 28.55
N HIS A 456 -11.02 2.17 28.44
CA HIS A 456 -11.64 1.34 29.47
C HIS A 456 -10.81 1.32 30.78
N ARG A 457 -9.48 1.38 30.67
CA ARG A 457 -8.55 1.33 31.81
C ARG A 457 -8.26 2.69 32.42
N ALA A 458 -8.51 3.79 31.70
CA ALA A 458 -8.20 5.14 32.15
C ALA A 458 -9.45 5.81 32.78
N PRO A 459 -9.30 6.53 33.91
CA PRO A 459 -10.37 7.38 34.45
C PRO A 459 -10.68 8.51 33.45
N VAL A 460 -11.95 8.88 33.36
CA VAL A 460 -12.46 9.81 32.31
C VAL A 460 -11.97 11.25 32.54
N GLY A 461 -11.73 11.65 33.79
CA GLY A 461 -11.32 13.01 34.16
C GLY A 461 -10.01 13.48 33.51
N PRO A 462 -8.89 12.74 33.61
CA PRO A 462 -7.62 13.14 33.00
C PRO A 462 -7.66 13.18 31.46
N ALA A 463 -8.52 12.39 30.82
CA ALA A 463 -8.66 12.38 29.37
C ALA A 463 -9.33 13.65 28.82
N LEU A 464 -10.15 14.32 29.64
CA LEU A 464 -10.80 15.60 29.33
C LEU A 464 -9.92 16.80 29.73
N ALA A 465 -9.14 16.66 30.81
CA ALA A 465 -8.24 17.73 31.29
C ALA A 465 -6.98 17.93 30.42
N ALA A 466 -6.68 17.02 29.52
CA ALA A 466 -5.55 17.14 28.57
C ALA A 466 -5.89 18.01 27.33
N GLN A 467 -6.94 18.82 27.39
CA GLN A 467 -7.25 19.88 26.44
C GLN A 467 -6.46 21.14 26.80
#